data_898b74a9a1492e557ef1e272849ec16b
#
_entry.id   898b74a9a1492e557ef1e272849ec16b
#
_cell.length_a   1.000
_cell.length_b   1.000
_cell.length_c   1.000
_cell.angle_alpha   90.00
_cell.angle_beta   90.00
_cell.angle_gamma   90.00
#
_symmetry.space_group_name_H-M   'P 1'
#
loop_
_entity.id
_entity.type
_entity.pdbx_description
1 polymer ?
#
loop_
_entity_poly.entity_id
_entity_poly.type
_entity_poly.pdbx_seq_one_letter_code
_entity_poly.pdbx_strand_id
1 'polypeptide(L)'
;ALILETRCLALTGLKQNGAAMTQPKILLARIDDRFIYGQDVDLWNEAVGSNLVLIVNDEIAADSRQWAPMRVAAPEGVWTRFFSVQRTIDVIHTATPRQLILIMVASPSDALALVKGGVPITKISIGHMQAGEGKRPATPAVAVDDTDVAVLRELQKLGIELEIRYLPSSAPDPIGNLFN
;
A
#
# COMPACT_ATOMS: atom_id res chain seq x y z
N ALA A 1 21.42 35.18 57.42
CA ALA A 1 20.72 35.07 56.16
C ALA A 1 21.58 34.26 55.18
N LEU A 2 21.28 32.98 55.03
CA LEU A 2 22.00 32.09 54.13
C LEU A 2 21.17 31.94 52.87
N ILE A 3 21.80 32.23 51.75
CA ILE A 3 21.30 32.05 50.42
C ILE A 3 21.66 30.62 49.98
N LEU A 4 20.67 29.77 49.72
CA LEU A 4 20.85 28.46 49.11
C LEU A 4 20.70 28.61 47.62
N GLU A 5 21.80 28.54 46.90
CA GLU A 5 21.83 28.34 45.45
C GLU A 5 21.54 26.88 45.14
N THR A 6 20.41 26.60 44.52
CA THR A 6 20.09 25.29 43.96
C THR A 6 20.65 25.22 42.54
N ARG A 7 21.76 24.50 42.41
CA ARG A 7 22.35 24.13 41.11
C ARG A 7 21.40 23.21 40.35
N CYS A 8 20.86 23.74 39.28
CA CYS A 8 20.19 22.97 38.24
C CYS A 8 21.26 22.23 37.43
N LEU A 9 21.43 20.94 37.70
CA LEU A 9 22.29 20.06 36.90
C LEU A 9 21.56 19.75 35.59
N ALA A 10 22.01 20.39 34.52
CA ALA A 10 21.66 20.04 33.15
C ALA A 10 22.12 18.61 32.84
N LEU A 11 21.17 17.69 32.69
CA LEU A 11 21.39 16.38 32.08
C LEU A 11 21.47 16.56 30.55
N THR A 12 22.62 17.05 30.10
CA THR A 12 23.05 16.93 28.70
C THR A 12 23.67 15.56 28.51
N GLY A 13 23.10 14.75 27.64
CA GLY A 13 23.83 13.57 27.18
C GLY A 13 23.06 12.30 26.92
N LEU A 14 21.81 12.36 26.50
CA LEU A 14 21.27 11.24 25.73
C LEU A 14 21.63 11.47 24.27
N LYS A 15 22.78 10.90 23.87
CA LYS A 15 23.06 10.62 22.47
C LYS A 15 21.96 9.70 21.96
N GLN A 16 20.96 10.27 21.30
CA GLN A 16 20.11 9.51 20.40
C GLN A 16 21.05 8.96 19.33
N ASN A 17 21.35 7.68 19.40
CA ASN A 17 21.91 6.94 18.30
C ASN A 17 20.90 7.09 17.15
N GLY A 18 21.15 8.04 16.27
CA GLY A 18 20.42 8.23 15.02
C GLY A 18 20.69 7.06 14.09
N ALA A 19 20.04 5.93 14.35
CA ALA A 19 19.75 5.01 13.28
C ALA A 19 18.85 5.82 12.32
N ALA A 20 19.41 6.26 11.21
CA ALA A 20 18.63 6.85 10.15
C ALA A 20 17.48 5.87 9.87
N MET A 21 16.25 6.28 10.17
CA MET A 21 15.06 5.49 9.85
C MET A 21 15.06 5.40 8.33
N THR A 22 15.54 4.27 7.81
CA THR A 22 15.50 4.00 6.37
C THR A 22 14.04 3.85 6.00
N GLN A 23 13.57 4.74 5.15
CA GLN A 23 12.19 4.63 4.66
C GLN A 23 12.01 3.31 3.90
N PRO A 24 10.88 2.63 4.07
CA PRO A 24 10.58 1.42 3.32
C PRO A 24 10.55 1.70 1.82
N LYS A 25 11.09 0.79 1.02
CA LYS A 25 11.07 0.91 -0.44
C LYS A 25 9.77 0.32 -1.00
N ILE A 26 8.72 1.11 -0.99
CA ILE A 26 7.47 0.77 -1.68
C ILE A 26 7.62 1.18 -3.13
N LEU A 27 7.70 0.19 -4.03
CA LEU A 27 7.91 0.42 -5.45
C LEU A 27 6.59 0.79 -6.13
N LEU A 28 5.50 0.18 -5.70
CA LEU A 28 4.15 0.42 -6.20
C LEU A 28 3.13 -0.03 -5.16
N ALA A 29 2.03 0.71 -5.05
CA ALA A 29 0.79 0.22 -4.47
C ALA A 29 -0.23 -0.02 -5.58
N ARG A 30 -0.97 -1.14 -5.52
CA ARG A 30 -1.94 -1.53 -6.53
C ARG A 30 -3.27 -1.86 -5.90
N ILE A 31 -4.35 -1.29 -6.43
CA ILE A 31 -5.72 -1.67 -6.11
C ILE A 31 -6.14 -2.76 -7.11
N ASP A 32 -6.32 -3.98 -6.60
CA ASP A 32 -6.78 -5.13 -7.38
C ASP A 32 -7.43 -6.13 -6.42
N ASP A 33 -8.75 -6.24 -6.46
CA ASP A 33 -9.53 -7.08 -5.55
C ASP A 33 -9.41 -8.58 -5.81
N ARG A 34 -8.74 -8.98 -6.89
CA ARG A 34 -8.36 -10.37 -7.18
C ARG A 34 -7.04 -10.75 -6.50
N PHE A 35 -6.28 -9.78 -5.98
CA PHE A 35 -4.95 -9.95 -5.39
C PHE A 35 -4.00 -10.71 -6.33
N ILE A 36 -3.51 -11.89 -5.91
CA ILE A 36 -2.58 -12.73 -6.67
C ILE A 36 -3.27 -13.85 -7.47
N TYR A 37 -4.59 -13.89 -7.49
CA TYR A 37 -5.33 -14.86 -8.31
C TYR A 37 -5.42 -14.40 -9.78
N GLY A 38 -4.29 -14.15 -10.41
CA GLY A 38 -4.22 -13.79 -11.80
C GLY A 38 -2.76 -13.73 -12.26
N GLN A 39 -2.52 -14.05 -13.51
CA GLN A 39 -1.19 -13.95 -14.12
C GLN A 39 -0.61 -12.52 -14.05
N ASP A 40 -1.45 -11.56 -13.75
CA ASP A 40 -1.10 -10.14 -13.78
C ASP A 40 -0.11 -9.75 -12.67
N VAL A 41 -0.14 -10.43 -11.50
CA VAL A 41 0.78 -10.12 -10.40
C VAL A 41 2.23 -10.46 -10.75
N ASP A 42 2.46 -11.54 -11.49
CA ASP A 42 3.79 -11.92 -11.96
C ASP A 42 4.36 -10.85 -12.88
N LEU A 43 3.55 -10.38 -13.84
CA LEU A 43 3.93 -9.34 -14.78
C LEU A 43 4.22 -8.01 -14.06
N TRP A 44 3.40 -7.66 -13.06
CA TRP A 44 3.63 -6.46 -12.26
C TRP A 44 4.85 -6.59 -11.37
N ASN A 45 5.06 -7.77 -10.75
CA ASN A 45 6.24 -8.02 -9.93
C ASN A 45 7.53 -7.90 -10.75
N GLU A 46 7.55 -8.51 -11.95
CA GLU A 46 8.67 -8.41 -12.87
C GLU A 46 8.91 -6.96 -13.31
N ALA A 47 7.85 -6.25 -13.72
CA ALA A 47 7.94 -4.88 -14.22
C ALA A 47 8.49 -3.88 -13.18
N VAL A 48 8.13 -4.06 -11.90
CA VAL A 48 8.59 -3.17 -10.82
C VAL A 48 9.85 -3.68 -10.11
N GLY A 49 10.20 -4.96 -10.29
CA GLY A 49 11.37 -5.57 -9.66
C GLY A 49 11.22 -5.76 -8.16
N SER A 50 10.01 -6.08 -7.67
CA SER A 50 9.80 -6.32 -6.25
C SER A 50 10.28 -7.71 -5.83
N ASN A 51 10.72 -7.83 -4.56
CA ASN A 51 11.07 -9.10 -3.95
C ASN A 51 10.14 -9.46 -2.78
N LEU A 52 9.18 -8.59 -2.51
CA LEU A 52 8.15 -8.78 -1.49
C LEU A 52 6.81 -8.26 -2.01
N VAL A 53 5.83 -9.17 -2.13
CA VAL A 53 4.42 -8.82 -2.32
C VAL A 53 3.75 -8.79 -0.97
N LEU A 54 3.19 -7.65 -0.60
CA LEU A 54 2.44 -7.46 0.63
C LEU A 54 0.96 -7.34 0.31
N ILE A 55 0.21 -8.39 0.62
CA ILE A 55 -1.25 -8.40 0.53
C ILE A 55 -1.80 -7.74 1.79
N VAL A 56 -2.50 -6.63 1.61
CA VAL A 56 -3.09 -5.89 2.72
C VAL A 56 -4.60 -5.95 2.62
N ASN A 57 -5.18 -6.76 3.49
CA ASN A 57 -6.63 -6.94 3.61
C ASN A 57 -6.95 -7.59 4.96
N ASP A 58 -7.89 -7.03 5.70
CA ASP A 58 -8.20 -7.46 7.06
C ASP A 58 -8.79 -8.87 7.11
N GLU A 59 -9.66 -9.24 6.16
CA GLU A 59 -10.28 -10.56 6.10
C GLU A 59 -9.26 -11.65 5.77
N ILE A 60 -8.42 -11.41 4.75
CA ILE A 60 -7.36 -12.34 4.36
C ILE A 60 -6.34 -12.49 5.50
N ALA A 61 -5.97 -11.40 6.14
CA ALA A 61 -5.01 -11.43 7.25
C ALA A 61 -5.54 -12.26 8.44
N ALA A 62 -6.85 -12.24 8.67
CA ALA A 62 -7.51 -12.98 9.75
C ALA A 62 -7.70 -14.47 9.44
N ASP A 63 -7.70 -14.88 8.17
CA ASP A 63 -7.97 -16.27 7.77
C ASP A 63 -6.76 -16.91 7.06
N SER A 64 -5.91 -17.56 7.84
CA SER A 64 -4.70 -18.22 7.32
C SER A 64 -4.96 -19.36 6.33
N ARG A 65 -6.18 -19.86 6.23
CA ARG A 65 -6.56 -20.89 5.23
C ARG A 65 -6.45 -20.35 3.81
N GLN A 66 -6.61 -19.05 3.62
CA GLN A 66 -6.47 -18.39 2.33
C GLN A 66 -5.01 -18.18 1.91
N TRP A 67 -4.04 -18.27 2.83
CA TRP A 67 -2.65 -17.95 2.54
C TRP A 67 -1.93 -18.99 1.70
N ALA A 68 -2.23 -20.29 1.94
CA ALA A 68 -1.55 -21.39 1.22
C ALA A 68 -1.80 -21.32 -0.30
N PRO A 69 -3.05 -21.25 -0.79
CA PRO A 69 -3.30 -21.13 -2.23
C PRO A 69 -2.73 -19.84 -2.82
N MET A 70 -2.76 -18.71 -2.07
CA MET A 70 -2.16 -17.45 -2.53
C MET A 70 -0.63 -17.54 -2.64
N ARG A 71 0.03 -18.23 -1.72
CA ARG A 71 1.49 -18.46 -1.81
C ARG A 71 1.89 -19.35 -2.97
N VAL A 72 1.05 -20.32 -3.34
CA VAL A 72 1.29 -21.16 -4.51
C VAL A 72 1.13 -20.38 -5.80
N ALA A 73 0.20 -19.43 -5.83
CA ALA A 73 -0.03 -18.54 -6.97
C ALA A 73 0.92 -17.32 -7.01
N ALA A 74 1.77 -17.14 -5.99
CA ALA A 74 2.70 -16.04 -5.93
C ALA A 74 3.89 -16.23 -6.89
N PRO A 75 4.51 -15.13 -7.36
CA PRO A 75 5.69 -15.18 -8.20
C PRO A 75 6.81 -16.01 -7.58
N GLU A 76 7.49 -16.84 -8.37
CA GLU A 76 8.60 -17.67 -7.90
C GLU A 76 9.74 -16.79 -7.38
N GLY A 77 10.28 -17.16 -6.21
CA GLY A 77 11.39 -16.42 -5.58
C GLY A 77 10.98 -15.13 -4.88
N VAL A 78 9.70 -14.78 -4.87
CA VAL A 78 9.17 -13.57 -4.24
C VAL A 78 8.49 -13.90 -2.92
N TRP A 79 8.86 -13.16 -1.88
CA TRP A 79 8.22 -13.32 -0.58
C TRP A 79 6.80 -12.75 -0.60
N THR A 80 5.84 -13.49 -0.04
CA THR A 80 4.47 -13.02 0.13
C THR A 80 4.13 -12.91 1.61
N ARG A 81 3.53 -11.79 2.01
CA ARG A 81 3.05 -11.53 3.37
C ARG A 81 1.60 -11.08 3.32
N PHE A 82 0.86 -11.40 4.39
CA PHE A 82 -0.55 -11.08 4.55
C PHE A 82 -0.72 -10.29 5.83
N PHE A 83 -1.05 -9.02 5.72
CA PHE A 83 -1.23 -8.13 6.86
C PHE A 83 -2.60 -7.45 6.79
N SER A 84 -3.14 -7.13 7.98
CA SER A 84 -4.24 -6.17 8.06
C SER A 84 -3.75 -4.76 7.72
N VAL A 85 -4.68 -3.86 7.44
CA VAL A 85 -4.37 -2.44 7.23
C VAL A 85 -3.62 -1.88 8.44
N GLN A 86 -4.15 -2.10 9.65
CA GLN A 86 -3.52 -1.61 10.88
C GLN A 86 -2.12 -2.22 11.09
N ARG A 87 -1.97 -3.53 10.89
CA ARG A 87 -0.67 -4.19 11.02
C ARG A 87 0.36 -3.61 10.06
N THR A 88 -0.05 -3.28 8.84
CA THR A 88 0.84 -2.66 7.85
C THR A 88 1.32 -1.30 8.33
N ILE A 89 0.41 -0.45 8.80
CA ILE A 89 0.73 0.87 9.35
C ILE A 89 1.74 0.75 10.50
N ASP A 90 1.52 -0.18 11.42
CA ASP A 90 2.35 -0.34 12.61
C ASP A 90 3.78 -0.80 12.31
N VAL A 91 3.97 -1.62 11.25
CA VAL A 91 5.26 -2.29 11.04
C VAL A 91 6.00 -1.89 9.76
N ILE A 92 5.38 -1.20 8.83
CA ILE A 92 6.00 -0.92 7.52
C ILE A 92 7.33 -0.16 7.64
N HIS A 93 7.45 0.72 8.62
CA HIS A 93 8.66 1.49 8.89
C HIS A 93 9.85 0.65 9.40
N THR A 94 9.60 -0.62 9.78
CA THR A 94 10.65 -1.58 10.16
C THR A 94 11.23 -2.33 8.95
N ALA A 95 10.65 -2.13 7.77
CA ALA A 95 11.14 -2.76 6.55
C ALA A 95 12.57 -2.32 6.24
N THR A 96 13.38 -3.29 5.86
CA THR A 96 14.79 -3.05 5.54
C THR A 96 14.93 -2.48 4.12
N PRO A 97 16.03 -1.76 3.79
CA PRO A 97 16.27 -1.25 2.44
C PRO A 97 16.38 -2.33 1.35
N ARG A 98 16.55 -3.59 1.75
CA ARG A 98 16.60 -4.74 0.83
C ARG A 98 15.22 -5.25 0.43
N GLN A 99 14.19 -4.87 1.17
CA GLN A 99 12.80 -5.23 0.88
C GLN A 99 12.24 -4.24 -0.13
N LEU A 100 12.07 -4.72 -1.37
CA LEU A 100 11.49 -3.99 -2.48
C LEU A 100 10.01 -4.40 -2.56
N ILE A 101 9.11 -3.53 -2.14
CA ILE A 101 7.74 -3.90 -1.79
C ILE A 101 6.76 -3.50 -2.88
N LEU A 102 5.97 -4.48 -3.34
CA LEU A 102 4.72 -4.28 -4.07
C LEU A 102 3.56 -4.47 -3.08
N ILE A 103 2.78 -3.43 -2.83
CA ILE A 103 1.59 -3.50 -1.99
C ILE A 103 0.37 -3.78 -2.86
N MET A 104 -0.45 -4.76 -2.44
CA MET A 104 -1.73 -5.07 -3.05
C MET A 104 -2.85 -4.82 -2.05
N VAL A 105 -3.85 -4.04 -2.42
CA VAL A 105 -5.06 -3.77 -1.62
C VAL A 105 -6.31 -4.08 -2.43
N ALA A 106 -7.43 -4.37 -1.76
CA ALA A 106 -8.69 -4.68 -2.44
C ALA A 106 -9.45 -3.42 -2.88
N SER A 107 -9.30 -2.32 -2.16
CA SER A 107 -10.17 -1.16 -2.32
C SER A 107 -9.43 0.17 -2.23
N PRO A 108 -10.02 1.26 -2.80
CA PRO A 108 -9.53 2.61 -2.56
C PRO A 108 -9.49 2.99 -1.07
N SER A 109 -10.45 2.50 -0.29
CA SER A 109 -10.53 2.79 1.16
C SER A 109 -9.35 2.22 1.93
N ASP A 110 -8.91 0.98 1.62
CA ASP A 110 -7.72 0.38 2.21
C ASP A 110 -6.48 1.20 1.86
N ALA A 111 -6.34 1.60 0.58
CA ALA A 111 -5.24 2.43 0.13
C ALA A 111 -5.20 3.78 0.85
N LEU A 112 -6.35 4.45 1.02
CA LEU A 112 -6.46 5.71 1.75
C LEU A 112 -6.08 5.55 3.21
N ALA A 113 -6.53 4.47 3.86
CA ALA A 113 -6.20 4.17 5.26
C ALA A 113 -4.67 4.00 5.45
N LEU A 114 -4.01 3.31 4.53
CA LEU A 114 -2.55 3.18 4.54
C LEU A 114 -1.85 4.54 4.40
N VAL A 115 -2.27 5.35 3.43
CA VAL A 115 -1.69 6.69 3.20
C VAL A 115 -1.88 7.58 4.43
N LYS A 116 -3.10 7.63 5.00
CA LYS A 116 -3.39 8.39 6.23
C LYS A 116 -2.62 7.86 7.46
N GLY A 117 -2.35 6.56 7.48
CA GLY A 117 -1.53 5.92 8.51
C GLY A 117 -0.01 6.16 8.36
N GLY A 118 0.41 6.93 7.35
CA GLY A 118 1.82 7.31 7.17
C GLY A 118 2.64 6.28 6.37
N VAL A 119 1.99 5.32 5.70
CA VAL A 119 2.68 4.44 4.75
C VAL A 119 3.13 5.28 3.55
N PRO A 120 4.42 5.32 3.20
CA PRO A 120 4.97 6.24 2.21
C PRO A 120 4.66 5.81 0.76
N ILE A 121 3.38 5.76 0.42
CA ILE A 121 2.87 5.50 -0.92
C ILE A 121 2.85 6.83 -1.67
N THR A 122 3.42 6.88 -2.85
CA THR A 122 3.40 8.08 -3.71
C THR A 122 2.60 7.87 -4.99
N LYS A 123 2.44 6.61 -5.39
CA LYS A 123 1.71 6.23 -6.60
C LYS A 123 0.86 5.01 -6.35
N ILE A 124 -0.36 5.01 -6.92
CA ILE A 124 -1.29 3.89 -6.89
C ILE A 124 -1.72 3.55 -8.32
N SER A 125 -1.53 2.28 -8.70
CA SER A 125 -2.05 1.72 -9.93
C SER A 125 -3.36 0.99 -9.66
N ILE A 126 -4.43 1.35 -10.37
CA ILE A 126 -5.74 0.72 -10.27
C ILE A 126 -5.84 -0.31 -11.39
N GLY A 127 -5.90 -1.59 -11.02
CA GLY A 127 -5.91 -2.69 -11.98
C GLY A 127 -7.26 -3.35 -12.14
N HIS A 128 -7.90 -3.64 -11.04
CA HIS A 128 -9.20 -4.28 -11.04
C HIS A 128 -10.04 -3.85 -9.84
N MET A 129 -11.28 -3.52 -10.10
CA MET A 129 -12.31 -3.28 -9.11
C MET A 129 -13.61 -3.87 -9.64
N GLN A 130 -14.11 -4.91 -9.00
CA GLN A 130 -15.24 -5.70 -9.48
C GLN A 130 -16.51 -4.86 -9.63
N ALA A 131 -17.28 -5.15 -10.68
CA ALA A 131 -18.62 -4.61 -10.84
C ALA A 131 -19.55 -5.15 -9.74
N GLY A 132 -20.50 -4.34 -9.31
CA GLY A 132 -21.45 -4.67 -8.27
C GLY A 132 -22.64 -3.72 -8.27
N GLU A 133 -23.57 -3.96 -7.37
CA GLU A 133 -24.72 -3.08 -7.21
C GLU A 133 -24.27 -1.65 -6.87
N GLY A 134 -24.83 -0.66 -7.54
CA GLY A 134 -24.47 0.76 -7.36
C GLY A 134 -23.16 1.19 -8.01
N LYS A 135 -22.38 0.28 -8.61
CA LYS A 135 -21.13 0.62 -9.29
C LYS A 135 -21.36 0.84 -10.80
N ARG A 136 -20.73 1.88 -11.33
CA ARG A 136 -20.65 2.14 -12.77
C ARG A 136 -19.28 1.71 -13.32
N PRO A 137 -19.22 1.23 -14.56
CA PRO A 137 -17.93 0.91 -15.19
C PRO A 137 -17.17 2.20 -15.53
N ALA A 138 -15.94 2.31 -15.04
CA ALA A 138 -14.96 3.31 -15.47
C ALA A 138 -14.10 2.79 -16.63
N THR A 139 -13.78 1.49 -16.60
CA THR A 139 -13.14 0.72 -17.67
C THR A 139 -13.71 -0.70 -17.67
N PRO A 140 -13.37 -1.55 -18.64
CA PRO A 140 -13.79 -2.96 -18.62
C PRO A 140 -13.40 -3.73 -17.35
N ALA A 141 -12.32 -3.30 -16.67
CA ALA A 141 -11.79 -3.98 -15.48
C ALA A 141 -12.05 -3.22 -14.17
N VAL A 142 -12.55 -1.98 -14.24
CA VAL A 142 -12.69 -1.13 -13.06
C VAL A 142 -14.10 -0.54 -13.01
N ALA A 143 -14.83 -0.89 -11.96
CA ALA A 143 -16.12 -0.29 -11.65
C ALA A 143 -16.03 0.48 -10.32
N VAL A 144 -16.68 1.64 -10.24
CA VAL A 144 -16.65 2.54 -9.09
C VAL A 144 -18.04 2.98 -8.68
N ASP A 145 -18.24 3.22 -7.41
CA ASP A 145 -19.38 3.94 -6.86
C ASP A 145 -18.98 5.34 -6.38
N ASP A 146 -19.94 6.08 -5.85
CA ASP A 146 -19.69 7.44 -5.35
C ASP A 146 -18.71 7.47 -4.17
N THR A 147 -18.68 6.42 -3.36
CA THR A 147 -17.75 6.29 -2.24
C THR A 147 -16.33 6.09 -2.77
N ASP A 148 -16.14 5.17 -3.72
CA ASP A 148 -14.85 4.95 -4.37
C ASP A 148 -14.32 6.23 -5.00
N VAL A 149 -15.19 6.96 -5.72
CA VAL A 149 -14.86 8.24 -6.36
C VAL A 149 -14.42 9.29 -5.34
N ALA A 150 -15.15 9.42 -4.23
CA ALA A 150 -14.80 10.36 -3.16
C ALA A 150 -13.42 10.04 -2.56
N VAL A 151 -13.16 8.75 -2.27
CA VAL A 151 -11.90 8.28 -1.72
C VAL A 151 -10.73 8.49 -2.70
N LEU A 152 -10.91 8.18 -3.98
CA LEU A 152 -9.90 8.41 -5.01
C LEU A 152 -9.57 9.90 -5.18
N ARG A 153 -10.58 10.79 -5.11
CA ARG A 153 -10.35 12.24 -5.09
C ARG A 153 -9.57 12.69 -3.86
N GLU A 154 -9.82 12.08 -2.72
CA GLU A 154 -9.08 12.38 -1.49
C GLU A 154 -7.60 11.96 -1.60
N LEU A 155 -7.32 10.78 -2.14
CA LEU A 155 -5.97 10.33 -2.44
C LEU A 155 -5.22 11.32 -3.35
N GLN A 156 -5.87 11.82 -4.41
CA GLN A 156 -5.27 12.86 -5.26
C GLN A 156 -4.97 14.16 -4.51
N LYS A 157 -5.89 14.61 -3.61
CA LYS A 157 -5.66 15.79 -2.77
C LYS A 157 -4.48 15.63 -1.81
N LEU A 158 -4.21 14.40 -1.37
CA LEU A 158 -3.04 14.06 -0.56
C LEU A 158 -1.74 13.95 -1.39
N GLY A 159 -1.79 14.21 -2.70
CA GLY A 159 -0.62 14.21 -3.59
C GLY A 159 -0.27 12.82 -4.13
N ILE A 160 -1.16 11.84 -4.00
CA ILE A 160 -0.94 10.51 -4.55
C ILE A 160 -1.21 10.51 -6.06
N GLU A 161 -0.23 10.06 -6.84
CA GLU A 161 -0.41 9.83 -8.27
C GLU A 161 -1.30 8.61 -8.48
N LEU A 162 -2.38 8.76 -9.25
CA LEU A 162 -3.28 7.66 -9.62
C LEU A 162 -3.13 7.34 -11.09
N GLU A 163 -3.07 6.06 -11.43
CA GLU A 163 -3.20 5.59 -12.81
C GLU A 163 -4.17 4.40 -12.88
N ILE A 164 -4.89 4.28 -13.98
CA ILE A 164 -5.65 3.07 -14.30
C ILE A 164 -4.80 2.28 -15.28
N ARG A 165 -4.35 1.10 -14.88
CA ARG A 165 -3.54 0.26 -15.76
C ARG A 165 -3.73 -1.21 -15.44
N TYR A 166 -4.26 -1.96 -16.39
CA TYR A 166 -4.50 -3.38 -16.22
C TYR A 166 -3.19 -4.18 -16.25
N LEU A 167 -2.39 -4.04 -17.32
CA LEU A 167 -1.09 -4.69 -17.45
C LEU A 167 0.05 -3.65 -17.47
N PRO A 168 1.24 -3.99 -16.98
CA PRO A 168 2.37 -3.06 -16.99
C PRO A 168 2.81 -2.66 -18.40
N SER A 169 2.58 -3.53 -19.40
CA SER A 169 2.90 -3.27 -20.80
C SER A 169 1.83 -2.46 -21.54
N SER A 170 0.62 -2.32 -21.00
CA SER A 170 -0.44 -1.53 -21.63
C SER A 170 -0.27 -0.04 -21.36
N ALA A 171 -0.82 0.79 -22.24
CA ALA A 171 -1.00 2.21 -21.93
C ALA A 171 -2.00 2.38 -20.77
N PRO A 172 -1.83 3.38 -19.91
CA PRO A 172 -2.81 3.69 -18.89
C PRO A 172 -4.11 4.21 -19.52
N ASP A 173 -5.23 3.82 -18.94
CA ASP A 173 -6.54 4.39 -19.30
C ASP A 173 -6.67 5.83 -18.77
N PRO A 174 -7.50 6.66 -19.41
CA PRO A 174 -7.73 8.02 -18.93
C PRO A 174 -8.27 8.06 -17.50
N ILE A 175 -7.54 8.72 -16.59
CA ILE A 175 -7.92 8.81 -15.18
C ILE A 175 -9.29 9.48 -14.97
N GLY A 176 -9.70 10.34 -15.91
CA GLY A 176 -11.02 10.98 -15.91
C GLY A 176 -12.18 10.00 -15.90
N ASN A 177 -12.00 8.79 -16.40
CA ASN A 177 -13.03 7.75 -16.41
C ASN A 177 -13.52 7.38 -14.99
N LEU A 178 -12.67 7.57 -13.98
CA LEU A 178 -13.06 7.35 -12.57
C LEU A 178 -14.05 8.39 -12.07
N PHE A 179 -14.06 9.58 -12.64
CA PHE A 179 -14.70 10.78 -12.06
C PHE A 179 -15.89 11.29 -12.87
N ASN A 180 -16.18 10.67 -14.00
CA ASN A 180 -17.28 11.04 -14.91
C ASN A 180 -18.57 10.29 -14.56
#